data_c862433f2e5010bf73eb95c50e14fac8
#
_entry.id   c862433f2e5010bf73eb95c50e14fac8
#
_cell.length_a   1.000
_cell.length_b   1.000
_cell.length_c   1.000
_cell.angle_alpha   90.00
_cell.angle_beta   90.00
_cell.angle_gamma   90.00
#
_symmetry.space_group_name_H-M   'P 1'
#
loop_
_entity.id
_entity.type
_entity.pdbx_description
1 polymer ?
#
loop_
_entity_poly.entity_id
_entity_poly.type
_entity_poly.pdbx_seq_one_letter_code
_entity_poly.pdbx_strand_id
1 'polypeptide(L)'
;MTAYALGSFRDIVPAAAGAGPHPDIIAYVERIQATLDPFGGRFLVHGAEVEVVEGTWPGNLVLIGFPGPAEARAWYASPAYQAIVPLRTDHVEGVILLVDGVAPGYDPAELAAKMRAAGAAGAAGAAGS
;
A
#
# COMPACT_ATOMS: atom_id res chain seq x y z
N MET A 1 9.26 2.31 -14.57
CA MET A 1 9.13 1.32 -13.51
C MET A 1 7.88 1.64 -12.71
N THR A 2 6.99 0.67 -12.60
CA THR A 2 5.72 0.83 -11.88
C THR A 2 5.97 0.96 -10.38
N ALA A 3 5.16 1.76 -9.71
CA ALA A 3 5.15 1.82 -8.25
C ALA A 3 3.75 1.50 -7.74
N TYR A 4 3.66 1.15 -6.47
CA TYR A 4 2.41 0.73 -5.86
C TYR A 4 2.19 1.43 -4.54
N ALA A 5 0.92 1.72 -4.24
CA ALA A 5 0.47 2.03 -2.90
C ALA A 5 -0.32 0.83 -2.39
N LEU A 6 0.09 0.30 -1.25
CA LEU A 6 -0.60 -0.81 -0.60
C LEU A 6 -1.21 -0.29 0.69
N GLY A 7 -2.51 -0.53 0.85
CA GLY A 7 -3.23 -0.18 2.07
C GLY A 7 -3.81 -1.41 2.74
N SER A 8 -3.79 -1.41 4.07
CA SER A 8 -4.47 -2.40 4.88
C SER A 8 -5.18 -1.67 6.01
N PHE A 9 -6.47 -1.87 6.12
CA PHE A 9 -7.31 -1.12 7.05
C PHE A 9 -8.22 -2.04 7.85
N ARG A 10 -8.49 -1.65 9.09
CA ARG A 10 -9.47 -2.32 9.95
C ARG A 10 -10.20 -1.27 10.76
N ASP A 11 -11.45 -1.55 11.10
CA ASP A 11 -12.26 -0.62 11.87
C ASP A 11 -11.65 -0.45 13.28
N ILE A 12 -11.53 0.80 13.71
CA ILE A 12 -11.08 1.13 15.07
C ILE A 12 -12.10 0.61 16.08
N VAL A 13 -13.38 0.81 15.75
CA VAL A 13 -14.50 0.24 16.51
C VAL A 13 -15.29 -0.62 15.53
N PRO A 14 -15.37 -1.95 15.74
CA PRO A 14 -16.10 -2.82 14.83
C PRO A 14 -17.55 -2.36 14.69
N ALA A 15 -18.04 -2.34 13.44
CA ALA A 15 -19.43 -2.02 13.18
C ALA A 15 -20.34 -3.07 13.78
N ALA A 16 -21.52 -2.64 14.27
CA ALA A 16 -22.55 -3.57 14.73
C ALA A 16 -22.99 -4.45 13.55
N ALA A 17 -23.40 -5.70 13.86
CA ALA A 17 -23.88 -6.61 12.83
C ALA A 17 -25.02 -5.98 12.03
N GLY A 18 -24.88 -5.97 10.70
CA GLY A 18 -25.84 -5.36 9.79
C GLY A 18 -25.67 -3.87 9.58
N ALA A 19 -24.76 -3.20 10.30
CA ALA A 19 -24.43 -1.80 10.04
C ALA A 19 -23.40 -1.74 8.91
N GLY A 20 -23.59 -0.82 7.98
CA GLY A 20 -22.61 -0.56 6.93
C GLY A 20 -21.42 0.24 7.46
N PRO A 21 -20.43 0.55 6.61
CA PRO A 21 -19.33 1.42 6.97
C PRO A 21 -19.83 2.82 7.32
N HIS A 22 -19.02 3.54 8.10
CA HIS A 22 -19.33 4.92 8.45
C HIS A 22 -19.48 5.77 7.16
N PRO A 23 -20.42 6.75 7.14
CA PRO A 23 -20.62 7.58 5.95
C PRO A 23 -19.34 8.28 5.46
N ASP A 24 -18.43 8.64 6.36
CA ASP A 24 -17.16 9.25 5.98
C ASP A 24 -16.28 8.29 5.19
N ILE A 25 -16.30 7.00 5.52
CA ILE A 25 -15.57 5.98 4.77
C ILE A 25 -16.13 5.87 3.35
N ILE A 26 -17.45 5.89 3.22
CA ILE A 26 -18.12 5.89 1.91
C ILE A 26 -17.69 7.12 1.10
N ALA A 27 -17.70 8.30 1.72
CA ALA A 27 -17.27 9.54 1.07
C ALA A 27 -15.79 9.46 0.62
N TYR A 28 -14.92 8.88 1.44
CA TYR A 28 -13.52 8.67 1.08
C TYR A 28 -13.41 7.81 -0.18
N VAL A 29 -14.12 6.69 -0.21
CA VAL A 29 -14.10 5.76 -1.35
C VAL A 29 -14.65 6.45 -2.62
N GLU A 30 -15.71 7.23 -2.49
CA GLU A 30 -16.29 7.95 -3.63
C GLU A 30 -15.35 9.00 -4.23
N ARG A 31 -14.47 9.60 -3.41
CA ARG A 31 -13.63 10.73 -3.80
C ARG A 31 -12.20 10.35 -4.19
N ILE A 32 -11.75 9.16 -3.80
CA ILE A 32 -10.34 8.82 -3.94
C ILE A 32 -9.89 8.73 -5.40
N GLN A 33 -10.71 8.21 -6.31
CA GLN A 33 -10.30 8.08 -7.72
C GLN A 33 -9.98 9.43 -8.35
N ALA A 34 -10.75 10.46 -8.03
CA ALA A 34 -10.50 11.80 -8.54
C ALA A 34 -9.13 12.34 -8.08
N THR A 35 -8.66 11.92 -6.90
CA THR A 35 -7.33 12.32 -6.42
C THR A 35 -6.20 11.56 -7.10
N LEU A 36 -6.48 10.36 -7.59
CA LEU A 36 -5.52 9.50 -8.28
C LEU A 36 -5.33 9.89 -9.75
N ASP A 37 -6.40 10.33 -10.40
CA ASP A 37 -6.40 10.57 -11.86
C ASP A 37 -5.26 11.47 -12.33
N PRO A 38 -4.94 12.61 -11.67
CA PRO A 38 -3.85 13.47 -12.13
C PRO A 38 -2.47 12.79 -12.09
N PHE A 39 -2.32 11.73 -11.31
CA PHE A 39 -1.04 11.04 -11.11
C PHE A 39 -1.00 9.69 -11.82
N GLY A 40 -2.03 9.36 -12.59
CA GLY A 40 -2.09 8.08 -13.30
C GLY A 40 -2.31 6.88 -12.38
N GLY A 41 -2.80 7.10 -11.17
CA GLY A 41 -3.09 6.03 -10.22
C GLY A 41 -4.35 5.26 -10.59
N ARG A 42 -4.31 3.95 -10.41
CA ARG A 42 -5.47 3.09 -10.66
C ARG A 42 -5.53 1.97 -9.64
N PHE A 43 -6.72 1.60 -9.24
CA PHE A 43 -6.90 0.46 -8.35
C PHE A 43 -6.62 -0.84 -9.08
N LEU A 44 -5.83 -1.70 -8.45
CA LEU A 44 -5.56 -3.06 -8.92
C LEU A 44 -6.27 -4.08 -8.03
N VAL A 45 -6.41 -3.80 -6.74
CA VAL A 45 -7.19 -4.58 -5.79
C VAL A 45 -7.95 -3.60 -4.90
N HIS A 46 -9.27 -3.76 -4.84
CA HIS A 46 -10.11 -2.89 -4.02
C HIS A 46 -11.44 -3.59 -3.70
N GLY A 47 -11.65 -3.91 -2.44
CA GLY A 47 -12.89 -4.51 -1.98
C GLY A 47 -12.97 -6.03 -2.13
N ALA A 48 -11.93 -6.68 -2.66
CA ALA A 48 -11.91 -8.13 -2.75
C ALA A 48 -11.64 -8.77 -1.39
N GLU A 49 -12.22 -9.93 -1.18
CA GLU A 49 -11.96 -10.72 0.03
C GLU A 49 -10.54 -11.29 -0.04
N VAL A 50 -9.83 -11.21 1.09
CA VAL A 50 -8.46 -11.74 1.20
C VAL A 50 -8.55 -13.19 1.65
N GLU A 51 -8.01 -14.10 0.83
CA GLU A 51 -7.83 -15.49 1.21
C GLU A 51 -6.43 -15.66 1.79
N VAL A 52 -6.34 -15.98 3.07
CA VAL A 52 -5.05 -16.18 3.73
C VAL A 52 -4.64 -17.63 3.57
N VAL A 53 -3.63 -17.88 2.73
CA VAL A 53 -3.14 -19.24 2.47
C VAL A 53 -2.00 -19.64 3.43
N GLU A 54 -1.37 -18.68 4.06
CA GLU A 54 -0.31 -18.90 5.03
C GLU A 54 -0.18 -17.69 5.94
N GLY A 55 -0.16 -17.93 7.25
CA GLY A 55 -0.04 -16.86 8.22
C GLY A 55 -1.37 -16.20 8.59
N THR A 56 -1.30 -14.95 9.04
CA THR A 56 -2.48 -14.16 9.44
C THR A 56 -2.47 -12.80 8.76
N TRP A 57 -3.66 -12.29 8.47
CA TRP A 57 -3.83 -10.95 7.87
C TRP A 57 -4.98 -10.25 8.58
N PRO A 58 -4.73 -9.15 9.33
CA PRO A 58 -5.74 -8.58 10.22
C PRO A 58 -6.73 -7.61 9.57
N GLY A 59 -6.54 -7.25 8.31
CA GLY A 59 -7.35 -6.24 7.67
C GLY A 59 -7.78 -6.61 6.26
N ASN A 60 -8.22 -5.62 5.51
CA ASN A 60 -8.44 -5.76 4.08
C ASN A 60 -7.13 -5.48 3.32
N LEU A 61 -7.20 -5.50 2.01
CA LEU A 61 -6.06 -5.19 1.15
C LEU A 61 -6.53 -4.27 0.03
N VAL A 62 -5.80 -3.17 -0.13
CA VAL A 62 -5.99 -2.25 -1.25
C VAL A 62 -4.66 -2.15 -1.98
N LEU A 63 -4.69 -2.24 -3.29
CA LEU A 63 -3.49 -2.07 -4.11
C LEU A 63 -3.78 -1.09 -5.23
N ILE A 64 -2.96 -0.05 -5.31
CA ILE A 64 -3.06 0.99 -6.33
C ILE A 64 -1.75 0.98 -7.13
N GLY A 65 -1.85 0.99 -8.45
CA GLY A 65 -0.68 1.08 -9.32
C GLY A 65 -0.49 2.49 -9.84
N PHE A 66 0.79 2.90 -9.96
CA PHE A 66 1.20 4.20 -10.53
C PHE A 66 2.22 3.97 -11.63
N PRO A 67 2.36 4.94 -12.58
CA PRO A 67 3.39 4.84 -13.60
C PRO A 67 4.80 4.75 -13.05
N GLY A 68 5.06 5.39 -11.90
CA GLY A 68 6.36 5.35 -11.26
C GLY A 68 6.34 5.86 -9.83
N PRO A 69 7.49 5.81 -9.13
CA PRO A 69 7.57 6.24 -7.73
C PRO A 69 7.27 7.72 -7.49
N ALA A 70 7.65 8.58 -8.44
CA ALA A 70 7.41 10.01 -8.32
C ALA A 70 5.91 10.32 -8.27
N GLU A 71 5.13 9.66 -9.11
CA GLU A 71 3.68 9.84 -9.18
C GLU A 71 3.01 9.32 -7.91
N ALA A 72 3.45 8.18 -7.38
CA ALA A 72 2.92 7.64 -6.14
C ALA A 72 3.16 8.59 -4.95
N ARG A 73 4.37 9.11 -4.83
CA ARG A 73 4.71 10.07 -3.77
C ARG A 73 3.96 11.38 -3.93
N ALA A 74 3.87 11.89 -5.15
CA ALA A 74 3.16 13.14 -5.43
C ALA A 74 1.67 13.01 -5.11
N TRP A 75 1.04 11.87 -5.44
CA TRP A 75 -0.33 11.61 -5.09
C TRP A 75 -0.55 11.65 -3.58
N TYR A 76 0.25 10.92 -2.81
CA TYR A 76 0.08 10.88 -1.36
C TYR A 76 0.22 12.26 -0.73
N ALA A 77 1.17 13.05 -1.20
CA ALA A 77 1.41 14.40 -0.70
C ALA A 77 0.44 15.45 -1.26
N SER A 78 -0.39 15.10 -2.24
CA SER A 78 -1.26 16.06 -2.89
C SER A 78 -2.30 16.64 -1.93
N PRO A 79 -2.61 17.94 -2.05
CA PRO A 79 -3.66 18.56 -1.24
C PRO A 79 -5.01 17.87 -1.40
N ALA A 80 -5.35 17.42 -2.61
CA ALA A 80 -6.62 16.76 -2.88
C ALA A 80 -6.74 15.45 -2.09
N TYR A 81 -5.69 14.62 -2.07
CA TYR A 81 -5.74 13.39 -1.30
C TYR A 81 -5.69 13.66 0.20
N GLN A 82 -4.81 14.53 0.65
CA GLN A 82 -4.69 14.86 2.08
C GLN A 82 -5.99 15.45 2.65
N ALA A 83 -6.79 16.11 1.81
CA ALA A 83 -8.08 16.65 2.24
C ALA A 83 -9.09 15.55 2.62
N ILE A 84 -9.00 14.37 2.02
CA ILE A 84 -9.92 13.26 2.32
C ILE A 84 -9.38 12.26 3.33
N VAL A 85 -8.11 12.32 3.68
CA VAL A 85 -7.48 11.39 4.62
C VAL A 85 -8.24 11.30 5.96
N PRO A 86 -8.65 12.41 6.60
CA PRO A 86 -9.37 12.33 7.86
C PRO A 86 -10.71 11.57 7.79
N LEU A 87 -11.35 11.54 6.63
CA LEU A 87 -12.57 10.76 6.44
C LEU A 87 -12.34 9.28 6.73
N ARG A 88 -11.12 8.81 6.54
CA ARG A 88 -10.71 7.43 6.82
C ARG A 88 -10.05 7.29 8.17
N THR A 89 -9.06 8.13 8.48
CA THR A 89 -8.24 7.97 9.68
C THR A 89 -9.01 8.17 10.97
N ASP A 90 -10.11 8.91 10.93
CA ASP A 90 -10.96 9.12 12.10
C ASP A 90 -11.75 7.86 12.49
N HIS A 91 -11.87 6.89 11.59
CA HIS A 91 -12.76 5.73 11.77
C HIS A 91 -12.08 4.38 11.61
N VAL A 92 -10.97 4.31 10.88
CA VAL A 92 -10.27 3.04 10.68
C VAL A 92 -8.79 3.19 10.97
N GLU A 93 -8.24 2.16 11.59
CA GLU A 93 -6.81 2.02 11.79
C GLU A 93 -6.22 1.38 10.53
N GLY A 94 -5.08 1.87 10.08
CA GLY A 94 -4.51 1.33 8.86
C GLY A 94 -3.09 1.71 8.60
N VAL A 95 -2.57 1.09 7.55
CA VAL A 95 -1.21 1.28 7.07
C VAL A 95 -1.29 1.59 5.58
N ILE A 96 -0.52 2.57 5.14
CA ILE A 96 -0.29 2.81 3.71
C ILE A 96 1.21 2.73 3.46
N LEU A 97 1.57 1.92 2.48
CA LEU A 97 2.96 1.72 2.06
C LEU A 97 3.10 2.14 0.61
N LEU A 98 4.19 2.80 0.29
CA LEU A 98 4.58 3.06 -1.10
C LEU A 98 5.77 2.16 -1.38
N VAL A 99 5.72 1.41 -2.48
CA VAL A 99 6.76 0.46 -2.83
C VAL A 99 6.94 0.43 -4.34
N ASP A 100 8.20 0.35 -4.76
CA ASP A 100 8.52 0.29 -6.18
C ASP A 100 8.34 -1.14 -6.70
N GLY A 101 7.81 -1.25 -7.91
CA GLY A 101 7.77 -2.52 -8.62
C GLY A 101 9.16 -2.87 -9.17
N VAL A 102 9.26 -4.08 -9.67
CA VAL A 102 10.49 -4.53 -10.32
C VAL A 102 10.50 -4.09 -11.79
N ALA A 103 11.70 -4.00 -12.36
CA ALA A 103 11.86 -3.68 -13.76
C ALA A 103 11.36 -4.84 -14.65
N PRO A 104 10.92 -4.55 -15.90
CA PRO A 104 10.61 -5.60 -16.85
C PRO A 104 11.81 -6.54 -17.02
N GLY A 105 11.55 -7.84 -17.09
CA GLY A 105 12.61 -8.84 -17.19
C GLY A 105 13.35 -9.14 -15.90
N TYR A 106 12.85 -8.66 -14.78
CA TYR A 106 13.45 -8.95 -13.48
C TYR A 106 13.51 -10.46 -13.21
N ASP A 107 14.66 -10.89 -12.69
CA ASP A 107 14.89 -12.28 -12.28
C ASP A 107 15.23 -12.32 -10.79
N PRO A 108 14.48 -13.06 -9.96
CA PRO A 108 14.79 -13.19 -8.54
C PRO A 108 16.21 -13.66 -8.22
N ALA A 109 16.87 -14.34 -9.16
CA ALA A 109 18.26 -14.76 -8.98
C ALA A 109 19.20 -13.57 -8.77
N GLU A 110 18.87 -12.39 -9.33
CA GLU A 110 19.63 -11.17 -9.09
C GLU A 110 19.54 -10.74 -7.63
N LEU A 111 18.36 -10.84 -7.04
CA LEU A 111 18.15 -10.55 -5.62
C LEU A 111 18.91 -11.57 -4.76
N ALA A 112 18.87 -12.84 -5.11
CA ALA A 112 19.61 -13.87 -4.41
C ALA A 112 21.12 -13.60 -4.41
N ALA A 113 21.66 -13.15 -5.56
CA ALA A 113 23.06 -12.75 -5.66
C ALA A 113 23.41 -11.59 -4.74
N LYS A 114 22.54 -10.58 -4.69
CA LYS A 114 22.71 -9.45 -3.77
C LYS A 114 22.65 -9.89 -2.31
N MET A 115 21.76 -10.79 -1.98
CA MET A 115 21.64 -11.33 -0.62
C MET A 115 22.91 -12.10 -0.20
N ARG A 116 23.50 -12.88 -1.12
CA ARG A 116 24.77 -13.57 -0.85
C ARG A 116 25.89 -12.57 -0.65
N ALA A 117 25.98 -11.55 -1.49
CA ALA A 117 26.99 -10.50 -1.38
C ALA A 117 26.84 -9.71 -0.09
N ALA A 118 25.61 -9.38 0.29
CA ALA A 118 25.32 -8.70 1.55
C ALA A 118 25.64 -9.58 2.76
N GLY A 119 25.34 -10.89 2.68
CA GLY A 119 25.68 -11.84 3.74
C GLY A 119 27.20 -11.98 3.92
N ALA A 120 27.95 -12.07 2.82
CA ALA A 120 29.41 -12.11 2.86
C ALA A 120 29.98 -10.80 3.41
N ALA A 121 29.49 -9.66 2.95
CA ALA A 121 29.90 -8.35 3.45
C ALA A 121 29.48 -8.15 4.91
N GLY A 122 28.30 -8.62 5.28
CA GLY A 122 27.80 -8.57 6.65
C GLY A 122 28.63 -9.42 7.60
N ALA A 123 29.04 -10.62 7.17
CA ALA A 123 29.92 -11.47 7.96
C ALA A 123 31.28 -10.82 8.17
N ALA A 124 31.86 -10.23 7.13
CA ALA A 124 33.10 -9.46 7.23
C ALA A 124 32.94 -8.22 8.11
N GLY A 125 31.85 -7.51 7.95
CA GLY A 125 31.54 -6.34 8.76
C GLY A 125 31.24 -6.68 10.21
N ALA A 126 30.57 -7.78 10.49
CA ALA A 126 30.28 -8.23 11.85
C ALA A 126 31.56 -8.57 12.61
N ALA A 127 32.57 -9.10 11.92
CA ALA A 127 33.89 -9.37 12.51
C ALA A 127 34.59 -8.05 12.88
N GLY A 128 34.26 -6.96 12.21
CA GLY A 128 34.87 -5.66 12.45
C GLY A 128 34.05 -4.73 13.31
N SER A 129 32.83 -5.09 13.66
CA SER A 129 31.94 -4.24 14.39
C SER A 129 31.66 -4.71 15.81
#